data_6667717df9bf56c3bf6a492bcecb1e6a
#
_entry.id   6667717df9bf56c3bf6a492bcecb1e6a
#
_cell.length_a   1.000
_cell.length_b   1.000
_cell.length_c   1.000
_cell.angle_alpha   90.00
_cell.angle_beta   90.00
_cell.angle_gamma   90.00
#
_symmetry.space_group_name_H-M   'P 1'
#
loop_
_entity.id
_entity.type
_entity.pdbx_description
1 polymer ?
#
loop_
_entity_poly.entity_id
_entity_poly.type
_entity_poly.pdbx_seq_one_letter_code
_entity_poly.pdbx_strand_id
1 'polypeptide(L)'
;MRDLKRFASKFAAPFCALFSAVTLAGCVDTAVEIGHPRPEQLAQRQRPTLRSGVSPRGAPVALTSLEGAPEDAVARFRPAFARAAESRDIASAAEPEAAYRLRFYLTAYAGAEGATRFAYVFDVFDRNGRRARRLTDEIAVRGAGDPWTLLDDRALAEVAALGAGELAAFLSDTPEAIAAAAGGDSGVTIAAAARTEPAQSAVKPLGFAEAK
;
A
#
# COMPACT_ATOMS: atom_id res chain seq x y z
N MET A 1 -67.79 38.53 6.85
CA MET A 1 -68.26 39.19 8.05
C MET A 1 -67.06 39.57 8.89
N ARG A 2 -66.94 40.92 9.03
CA ARG A 2 -66.34 41.71 10.09
C ARG A 2 -64.81 41.70 10.15
N ASP A 3 -64.27 42.79 9.66
CA ASP A 3 -63.99 44.14 10.20
C ASP A 3 -62.70 44.19 11.00
N LEU A 4 -61.70 44.85 10.47
CA LEU A 4 -61.35 46.28 10.56
C LEU A 4 -60.74 46.66 11.93
N LYS A 5 -59.52 47.15 11.92
CA LYS A 5 -59.07 48.48 12.37
C LYS A 5 -57.54 48.52 12.46
N ARG A 6 -56.89 49.14 11.57
CA ARG A 6 -56.26 50.49 11.65
C ARG A 6 -55.89 50.96 13.06
N PHE A 7 -54.58 51.06 13.26
CA PHE A 7 -54.06 52.17 14.09
C PHE A 7 -52.75 52.68 13.47
N ALA A 8 -52.88 53.89 12.98
CA ALA A 8 -51.75 54.72 12.62
C ALA A 8 -51.35 55.52 13.84
N SER A 9 -50.10 55.66 14.14
CA SER A 9 -49.60 56.76 14.96
C SER A 9 -48.25 57.18 14.46
N LYS A 10 -48.27 58.44 13.97
CA LYS A 10 -47.13 59.25 13.59
C LYS A 10 -46.37 59.69 14.84
N PHE A 11 -45.08 59.61 14.82
CA PHE A 11 -44.23 60.61 15.48
C PHE A 11 -42.96 60.82 14.64
N ALA A 12 -42.86 62.05 14.18
CA ALA A 12 -41.68 62.57 13.52
C ALA A 12 -40.83 63.28 14.58
N ALA A 13 -39.54 63.18 14.40
CA ALA A 13 -38.59 64.29 14.43
C ALA A 13 -37.16 63.83 14.78
N PRO A 14 -36.15 64.60 14.37
CA PRO A 14 -34.87 64.09 13.97
C PRO A 14 -33.82 64.35 15.05
N PHE A 15 -32.76 63.51 15.08
CA PHE A 15 -31.53 63.97 15.73
C PHE A 15 -30.29 63.51 14.99
N CYS A 16 -29.45 64.46 14.82
CA CYS A 16 -28.20 64.49 14.10
C CYS A 16 -27.15 63.49 14.57
N ALA A 17 -26.41 63.05 13.58
CA ALA A 17 -24.95 62.97 13.53
C ALA A 17 -24.19 62.35 14.69
N LEU A 18 -23.51 61.23 14.40
CA LEU A 18 -22.06 61.16 14.60
C LEU A 18 -21.52 59.97 13.86
N PHE A 19 -20.71 60.27 12.86
CA PHE A 19 -19.84 59.37 12.14
C PHE A 19 -18.94 58.63 13.12
N SER A 20 -19.04 57.35 13.17
CA SER A 20 -17.96 56.47 13.63
C SER A 20 -17.80 55.39 12.59
N ALA A 21 -16.87 55.59 11.69
CA ALA A 21 -16.38 54.57 10.79
C ALA A 21 -15.64 53.50 11.60
N VAL A 22 -16.34 52.47 11.97
CA VAL A 22 -15.73 51.22 12.41
C VAL A 22 -15.46 50.44 11.14
N THR A 23 -14.23 50.47 10.69
CA THR A 23 -13.69 49.53 9.71
C THR A 23 -13.71 48.17 10.36
N LEU A 24 -14.76 47.42 10.15
CA LEU A 24 -14.76 45.96 10.33
C LEU A 24 -13.81 45.44 9.29
N ALA A 25 -12.56 45.15 9.71
CA ALA A 25 -11.69 44.27 9.02
C ALA A 25 -12.45 42.95 8.86
N GLY A 26 -13.00 42.71 7.68
CA GLY A 26 -13.62 41.49 7.30
C GLY A 26 -12.60 40.39 7.50
N CYS A 27 -12.81 39.52 8.46
CA CYS A 27 -12.26 38.17 8.40
C CYS A 27 -12.73 37.61 7.07
N VAL A 28 -11.81 37.53 6.12
CA VAL A 28 -11.97 36.69 4.96
C VAL A 28 -12.03 35.29 5.52
N ASP A 29 -13.27 34.84 5.70
CA ASP A 29 -13.56 33.44 5.92
C ASP A 29 -13.04 32.73 4.65
N THR A 30 -11.76 32.34 4.69
CA THR A 30 -11.25 31.35 3.79
C THR A 30 -11.99 30.08 4.16
N ALA A 31 -13.20 29.93 3.61
CA ALA A 31 -13.83 28.64 3.49
C ALA A 31 -12.74 27.77 2.84
N VAL A 32 -12.02 27.03 3.69
CA VAL A 32 -11.24 25.88 3.24
C VAL A 32 -12.29 24.96 2.65
N GLU A 33 -12.50 25.12 1.36
CA GLU A 33 -13.22 24.18 0.55
C GLU A 33 -12.45 22.87 0.77
N ILE A 34 -12.93 22.04 1.70
CA ILE A 34 -12.50 20.66 1.83
C ILE A 34 -13.00 20.00 0.56
N GLY A 35 -12.35 20.35 -0.54
CA GLY A 35 -12.55 19.72 -1.83
C GLY A 35 -12.19 18.26 -1.60
N HIS A 36 -13.19 17.40 -1.73
CA HIS A 36 -12.91 15.98 -1.89
C HIS A 36 -11.86 15.88 -3.00
N PRO A 37 -10.69 15.31 -2.73
CA PRO A 37 -9.64 15.22 -3.75
C PRO A 37 -10.26 14.55 -4.97
N ARG A 38 -10.14 15.22 -6.12
CA ARG A 38 -10.62 14.69 -7.39
C ARG A 38 -9.99 13.31 -7.58
N PRO A 39 -10.72 12.33 -8.14
CA PRO A 39 -10.19 10.98 -8.40
C PRO A 39 -8.83 11.00 -9.11
N GLU A 40 -8.61 12.00 -9.97
CA GLU A 40 -7.33 12.25 -10.65
C GLU A 40 -6.19 12.66 -9.72
N GLN A 41 -6.48 13.35 -8.61
CA GLN A 41 -5.47 13.69 -7.60
C GLN A 41 -5.12 12.51 -6.70
N LEU A 42 -6.04 11.57 -6.53
CA LEU A 42 -5.78 10.28 -5.86
C LEU A 42 -4.91 9.37 -6.73
N ALA A 43 -5.11 9.40 -8.06
CA ALA A 43 -4.26 8.67 -9.01
C ALA A 43 -2.83 9.24 -9.12
N GLN A 44 -2.62 10.51 -8.75
CA GLN A 44 -1.32 11.17 -8.71
C GLN A 44 -0.64 11.08 -7.33
N ARG A 45 -1.19 10.38 -6.35
CA ARG A 45 -0.40 9.98 -5.19
C ARG A 45 0.82 9.26 -5.74
N GLN A 46 1.98 9.88 -5.54
CA GLN A 46 3.26 9.29 -5.94
C GLN A 46 3.24 7.83 -5.51
N ARG A 47 3.20 6.92 -6.51
CA ARG A 47 3.27 5.49 -6.21
C ARG A 47 4.53 5.30 -5.40
N PRO A 48 4.46 4.63 -4.26
CA PRO A 48 5.63 4.41 -3.44
C PRO A 48 6.71 3.76 -4.31
N THR A 49 7.91 4.27 -4.24
CA THR A 49 9.04 3.78 -5.02
C THR A 49 9.87 2.83 -4.16
N LEU A 50 10.35 1.77 -4.79
CA LEU A 50 11.32 0.86 -4.17
C LEU A 50 12.57 1.63 -3.73
N ARG A 51 13.07 1.31 -2.55
CA ARG A 51 14.37 1.81 -2.09
C ARG A 51 15.48 1.26 -2.99
N SER A 52 16.29 2.17 -3.53
CA SER A 52 17.37 1.79 -4.43
C SER A 52 18.38 0.85 -3.74
N GLY A 53 18.74 -0.24 -4.41
CA GLY A 53 19.71 -1.22 -3.91
C GLY A 53 19.21 -2.15 -2.80
N VAL A 54 17.92 -2.08 -2.43
CA VAL A 54 17.35 -2.96 -1.40
C VAL A 54 16.23 -3.81 -2.01
N SER A 55 16.41 -5.13 -1.99
CA SER A 55 15.40 -6.07 -2.45
C SER A 55 14.33 -6.30 -1.36
N PRO A 56 13.03 -6.24 -1.69
CA PRO A 56 11.95 -6.62 -0.80
C PRO A 56 12.06 -8.07 -0.27
N ARG A 57 12.78 -8.93 -0.98
CA ARG A 57 13.00 -10.35 -0.62
C ARG A 57 13.61 -10.53 0.77
N GLY A 58 14.38 -9.55 1.24
CA GLY A 58 14.96 -9.57 2.60
C GLY A 58 13.94 -9.52 3.73
N ALA A 59 12.67 -9.16 3.43
CA ALA A 59 11.56 -9.09 4.37
C ALA A 59 10.41 -10.04 3.95
N PRO A 60 10.52 -11.38 4.16
CA PRO A 60 9.55 -12.34 3.69
C PRO A 60 8.18 -12.15 4.35
N VAL A 61 7.11 -12.41 3.58
CA VAL A 61 5.73 -12.17 3.99
C VAL A 61 4.87 -13.44 3.94
N ALA A 62 3.87 -13.52 4.81
CA ALA A 62 2.80 -14.51 4.77
C ALA A 62 1.45 -13.83 4.57
N LEU A 63 0.67 -14.26 3.57
CA LEU A 63 -0.73 -13.84 3.40
C LEU A 63 -1.62 -14.70 4.28
N THR A 64 -2.04 -14.17 5.45
CA THR A 64 -2.74 -14.92 6.49
C THR A 64 -4.25 -14.94 6.31
N SER A 65 -4.87 -13.84 5.88
CA SER A 65 -6.31 -13.80 5.63
C SER A 65 -6.68 -13.01 4.39
N LEU A 66 -7.81 -13.39 3.81
CA LEU A 66 -8.55 -12.66 2.77
C LEU A 66 -10.00 -12.57 3.21
N GLU A 67 -10.51 -11.36 3.34
CA GLU A 67 -11.83 -11.09 3.90
C GLU A 67 -12.63 -10.14 3.00
N GLY A 68 -13.95 -10.20 3.08
CA GLY A 68 -14.88 -9.30 2.40
C GLY A 68 -15.27 -9.70 0.98
N ALA A 69 -14.58 -10.65 0.37
CA ALA A 69 -14.91 -11.19 -0.95
C ALA A 69 -15.49 -12.61 -0.86
N PRO A 70 -16.32 -13.05 -1.83
CA PRO A 70 -16.75 -14.43 -1.94
C PRO A 70 -15.58 -15.40 -2.11
N GLU A 71 -15.79 -16.65 -1.73
CA GLU A 71 -14.75 -17.68 -1.72
C GLU A 71 -14.11 -17.93 -3.10
N ASP A 72 -14.92 -17.87 -4.17
CA ASP A 72 -14.43 -18.01 -5.55
C ASP A 72 -13.50 -16.85 -5.95
N ALA A 73 -13.81 -15.62 -5.56
CA ALA A 73 -12.94 -14.46 -5.78
C ALA A 73 -11.64 -14.59 -4.98
N VAL A 74 -11.73 -15.05 -3.73
CA VAL A 74 -10.55 -15.35 -2.89
C VAL A 74 -9.67 -16.42 -3.54
N ALA A 75 -10.26 -17.51 -4.04
CA ALA A 75 -9.54 -18.60 -4.70
C ALA A 75 -8.79 -18.13 -5.95
N ARG A 76 -9.39 -17.21 -6.74
CA ARG A 76 -8.75 -16.62 -7.93
C ARG A 76 -7.70 -15.56 -7.58
N PHE A 77 -7.93 -14.78 -6.51
CA PHE A 77 -7.00 -13.73 -6.09
C PHE A 77 -5.66 -14.28 -5.57
N ARG A 78 -5.68 -15.36 -4.78
CA ARG A 78 -4.45 -15.93 -4.19
C ARG A 78 -3.34 -16.20 -5.22
N PRO A 79 -3.58 -16.93 -6.32
CA PRO A 79 -2.55 -17.16 -7.33
C PRO A 79 -2.18 -15.88 -8.10
N ALA A 80 -3.12 -14.95 -8.30
CA ALA A 80 -2.83 -13.66 -8.93
C ALA A 80 -1.87 -12.84 -8.07
N PHE A 81 -2.13 -12.75 -6.76
CA PHE A 81 -1.26 -12.06 -5.83
C PHE A 81 0.12 -12.72 -5.70
N ALA A 82 0.19 -14.06 -5.66
CA ALA A 82 1.47 -14.78 -5.62
C ALA A 82 2.36 -14.43 -6.82
N ARG A 83 1.79 -14.43 -8.05
CA ARG A 83 2.52 -14.02 -9.26
C ARG A 83 2.94 -12.55 -9.24
N ALA A 84 2.07 -11.68 -8.75
CA ALA A 84 2.38 -10.25 -8.63
C ALA A 84 3.49 -10.00 -7.60
N ALA A 85 3.47 -10.70 -6.47
CA ALA A 85 4.49 -10.64 -5.44
C ALA A 85 5.85 -11.13 -5.97
N GLU A 86 5.87 -12.26 -6.67
CA GLU A 86 7.08 -12.80 -7.29
C GLU A 86 7.69 -11.81 -8.31
N SER A 87 6.85 -11.20 -9.16
CA SER A 87 7.29 -10.19 -10.15
C SER A 87 7.88 -8.92 -9.52
N ARG A 88 7.65 -8.69 -8.24
CA ARG A 88 8.14 -7.56 -7.43
C ARG A 88 9.23 -7.97 -6.44
N ASP A 89 9.78 -9.17 -6.61
CA ASP A 89 10.83 -9.73 -5.74
C ASP A 89 10.42 -9.83 -4.26
N ILE A 90 9.13 -10.06 -3.99
CA ILE A 90 8.61 -10.31 -2.65
C ILE A 90 8.72 -11.79 -2.35
N ALA A 91 9.43 -12.16 -1.30
CA ALA A 91 9.51 -13.54 -0.84
C ALA A 91 8.25 -13.91 -0.04
N SER A 92 7.56 -14.98 -0.47
CA SER A 92 6.50 -15.59 0.30
C SER A 92 7.08 -16.62 1.27
N ALA A 93 6.58 -16.67 2.50
CA ALA A 93 7.00 -17.61 3.53
C ALA A 93 5.79 -18.19 4.28
N ALA A 94 6.01 -19.29 5.00
CA ALA A 94 5.05 -19.76 5.97
C ALA A 94 4.94 -18.76 7.15
N GLU A 95 3.79 -18.71 7.81
CA GLU A 95 3.54 -17.71 8.86
C GLU A 95 4.61 -17.65 9.95
N PRO A 96 5.14 -18.78 10.47
CA PRO A 96 6.18 -18.74 11.50
C PRO A 96 7.51 -18.15 11.02
N GLU A 97 7.78 -18.24 9.72
CA GLU A 97 9.05 -17.80 9.10
C GLU A 97 8.96 -16.39 8.54
N ALA A 98 7.74 -15.85 8.38
CA ALA A 98 7.50 -14.56 7.82
C ALA A 98 7.99 -13.44 8.75
N ALA A 99 8.62 -12.42 8.19
CA ALA A 99 8.91 -11.18 8.89
C ALA A 99 7.65 -10.33 9.07
N TYR A 100 6.76 -10.41 8.09
CA TYR A 100 5.49 -9.68 8.09
C TYR A 100 4.33 -10.59 7.71
N ARG A 101 3.17 -10.34 8.36
CA ARG A 101 1.90 -11.01 8.08
C ARG A 101 0.95 -10.04 7.41
N LEU A 102 0.29 -10.48 6.35
CA LEU A 102 -0.63 -9.68 5.55
C LEU A 102 -2.06 -10.13 5.80
N ARG A 103 -2.95 -9.17 6.07
CA ARG A 103 -4.40 -9.36 5.99
C ARG A 103 -4.92 -8.50 4.84
N PHE A 104 -5.67 -9.12 3.96
CA PHE A 104 -6.24 -8.47 2.81
C PHE A 104 -7.76 -8.38 2.97
N TYR A 105 -8.29 -7.21 2.70
CA TYR A 105 -9.72 -6.94 2.70
C TYR A 105 -10.12 -6.39 1.34
N LEU A 106 -11.21 -6.91 0.76
CA LEU A 106 -11.74 -6.45 -0.50
C LEU A 106 -13.23 -6.14 -0.34
N THR A 107 -13.65 -4.95 -0.75
CA THR A 107 -15.03 -4.50 -0.67
C THR A 107 -15.48 -3.94 -2.00
N ALA A 108 -16.70 -4.26 -2.41
CA ALA A 108 -17.33 -3.72 -3.61
C ALA A 108 -18.43 -2.72 -3.24
N TYR A 109 -18.51 -1.61 -3.96
CA TYR A 109 -19.57 -0.62 -3.79
C TYR A 109 -19.89 0.12 -5.10
N ALA A 110 -21.08 0.72 -5.18
CA ALA A 110 -21.50 1.49 -6.33
C ALA A 110 -20.66 2.78 -6.46
N GLY A 111 -20.04 2.97 -7.59
CA GLY A 111 -19.32 4.20 -7.96
C GLY A 111 -20.20 5.14 -8.80
N ALA A 112 -19.61 6.26 -9.21
CA ALA A 112 -20.26 7.19 -10.14
C ALA A 112 -20.36 6.58 -11.55
N GLU A 113 -21.27 7.10 -12.35
CA GLU A 113 -21.45 6.77 -13.78
C GLU A 113 -21.67 5.27 -14.08
N GLY A 114 -22.31 4.54 -13.17
CA GLY A 114 -22.59 3.12 -13.33
C GLY A 114 -21.36 2.21 -13.24
N ALA A 115 -20.28 2.70 -12.65
CA ALA A 115 -19.12 1.86 -12.32
C ALA A 115 -19.32 1.16 -10.97
N THR A 116 -18.75 -0.02 -10.84
CA THR A 116 -18.51 -0.68 -9.55
C THR A 116 -17.09 -0.39 -9.13
N ARG A 117 -16.91 0.03 -7.87
CA ARG A 117 -15.60 0.24 -7.27
C ARG A 117 -15.26 -0.92 -6.36
N PHE A 118 -14.02 -1.36 -6.45
CA PHE A 118 -13.43 -2.36 -5.58
C PHE A 118 -12.32 -1.70 -4.78
N ALA A 119 -12.63 -1.39 -3.51
CA ALA A 119 -11.63 -0.89 -2.58
C ALA A 119 -10.94 -2.05 -1.89
N TYR A 120 -9.63 -1.97 -1.78
CA TYR A 120 -8.86 -2.97 -1.07
C TYR A 120 -7.96 -2.36 0.00
N VAL A 121 -7.71 -3.18 1.01
CA VAL A 121 -6.82 -2.83 2.13
C VAL A 121 -5.86 -3.99 2.38
N PHE A 122 -4.57 -3.69 2.44
CA PHE A 122 -3.57 -4.59 3.03
C PHE A 122 -3.15 -4.04 4.39
N ASP A 123 -3.46 -4.76 5.45
CA ASP A 123 -2.86 -4.54 6.75
C ASP A 123 -1.61 -5.41 6.89
N VAL A 124 -0.48 -4.77 7.12
CA VAL A 124 0.83 -5.41 7.29
C VAL A 124 1.16 -5.41 8.77
N PHE A 125 1.36 -6.58 9.36
CA PHE A 125 1.70 -6.76 10.76
C PHE A 125 3.12 -7.29 10.92
N ASP A 126 3.85 -6.78 11.89
CA ASP A 126 5.16 -7.29 12.28
C ASP A 126 5.04 -8.64 13.05
N ARG A 127 6.18 -9.23 13.42
CA ARG A 127 6.23 -10.47 14.19
C ARG A 127 5.55 -10.37 15.56
N ASN A 128 5.46 -9.18 16.13
CA ASN A 128 4.83 -8.93 17.42
C ASN A 128 3.31 -8.72 17.30
N GLY A 129 2.74 -8.80 16.09
CA GLY A 129 1.34 -8.56 15.83
C GLY A 129 0.95 -7.08 15.82
N ARG A 130 1.90 -6.16 15.79
CA ARG A 130 1.65 -4.73 15.67
C ARG A 130 1.52 -4.37 14.21
N ARG A 131 0.52 -3.55 13.86
CA ARG A 131 0.36 -3.08 12.49
C ARG A 131 1.48 -2.11 12.12
N ALA A 132 2.37 -2.56 11.24
CA ALA A 132 3.48 -1.79 10.70
C ALA A 132 3.03 -0.83 9.58
N ARG A 133 2.07 -1.27 8.75
CA ARG A 133 1.57 -0.47 7.63
C ARG A 133 0.13 -0.83 7.29
N ARG A 134 -0.60 0.15 6.74
CA ARG A 134 -1.87 -0.06 6.02
C ARG A 134 -1.71 0.54 4.62
N LEU A 135 -1.98 -0.28 3.62
CA LEU A 135 -2.01 0.10 2.20
C LEU A 135 -3.46 0.07 1.75
N THR A 136 -3.92 1.11 1.07
CA THR A 136 -5.31 1.21 0.62
C THR A 136 -5.35 1.82 -0.76
N ASP A 137 -6.07 1.18 -1.67
CA ASP A 137 -6.34 1.75 -2.99
C ASP A 137 -7.66 1.18 -3.52
N GLU A 138 -8.07 1.60 -4.70
CA GLU A 138 -9.29 1.13 -5.35
C GLU A 138 -9.13 1.05 -6.86
N ILE A 139 -9.89 0.16 -7.47
CA ILE A 139 -10.08 0.10 -8.92
C ILE A 139 -11.56 0.34 -9.26
N ALA A 140 -11.83 0.80 -10.47
CA ALA A 140 -13.18 0.97 -10.99
C ALA A 140 -13.40 0.04 -12.18
N VAL A 141 -14.46 -0.77 -12.13
CA VAL A 141 -14.89 -1.64 -13.22
C VAL A 141 -16.24 -1.17 -13.71
N ARG A 142 -16.38 -0.95 -15.03
CA ARG A 142 -17.66 -0.59 -15.65
C ARG A 142 -18.50 -1.84 -15.87
N GLY A 143 -19.75 -1.77 -15.51
CA GLY A 143 -20.70 -2.86 -15.70
C GLY A 143 -21.89 -2.72 -14.76
N ALA A 144 -22.99 -3.40 -15.11
CA ALA A 144 -24.19 -3.49 -14.28
C ALA A 144 -24.36 -4.95 -13.82
N GLY A 145 -24.93 -5.14 -12.65
CA GLY A 145 -25.20 -6.46 -12.08
C GLY A 145 -24.52 -6.70 -10.74
N ASP A 146 -24.33 -7.97 -10.42
CA ASP A 146 -23.62 -8.35 -9.20
C ASP A 146 -22.16 -7.94 -9.29
N PRO A 147 -21.66 -7.14 -8.31
CA PRO A 147 -20.29 -6.66 -8.30
C PRO A 147 -19.24 -7.76 -8.46
N TRP A 148 -19.46 -8.91 -7.82
CA TRP A 148 -18.47 -9.98 -7.81
C TRP A 148 -18.35 -10.71 -9.15
N THR A 149 -19.39 -10.66 -10.00
CA THR A 149 -19.30 -11.15 -11.37
C THR A 149 -18.53 -10.22 -12.30
N LEU A 150 -18.45 -8.92 -11.95
CA LEU A 150 -17.68 -7.92 -12.68
C LEU A 150 -16.16 -7.99 -12.31
N LEU A 151 -15.84 -8.60 -11.19
CA LEU A 151 -14.46 -8.80 -10.76
C LEU A 151 -13.84 -9.99 -11.48
N ASP A 152 -13.53 -9.81 -12.75
CA ASP A 152 -12.89 -10.81 -13.59
C ASP A 152 -11.40 -11.01 -13.22
N ASP A 153 -10.74 -11.97 -13.87
CA ASP A 153 -9.34 -12.28 -13.60
C ASP A 153 -8.40 -11.11 -13.92
N ARG A 154 -8.77 -10.27 -14.88
CA ARG A 154 -7.98 -9.08 -15.23
C ARG A 154 -8.07 -8.04 -14.10
N ALA A 155 -9.27 -7.75 -13.60
CA ALA A 155 -9.46 -6.83 -12.49
C ALA A 155 -8.77 -7.34 -11.21
N LEU A 156 -8.86 -8.65 -10.93
CA LEU A 156 -8.13 -9.28 -9.83
C LEU A 156 -6.61 -9.16 -9.99
N ALA A 157 -6.10 -9.36 -11.20
CA ALA A 157 -4.67 -9.21 -11.47
C ALA A 157 -4.21 -7.76 -11.32
N GLU A 158 -5.07 -6.78 -11.67
CA GLU A 158 -4.78 -5.36 -11.47
C GLU A 158 -4.71 -5.01 -9.98
N VAL A 159 -5.68 -5.43 -9.16
CA VAL A 159 -5.64 -5.27 -7.70
C VAL A 159 -4.38 -5.91 -7.11
N ALA A 160 -4.05 -7.13 -7.54
CA ALA A 160 -2.86 -7.84 -7.09
C ALA A 160 -1.56 -7.10 -7.45
N ALA A 161 -1.46 -6.58 -8.68
CA ALA A 161 -0.28 -5.87 -9.15
C ALA A 161 -0.06 -4.52 -8.44
N LEU A 162 -1.16 -3.78 -8.20
CA LEU A 162 -1.11 -2.52 -7.45
C LEU A 162 -0.69 -2.77 -6.00
N GLY A 163 -1.37 -3.69 -5.32
CA GLY A 163 -1.07 -4.02 -3.93
C GLY A 163 0.33 -4.59 -3.73
N ALA A 164 0.80 -5.47 -4.64
CA ALA A 164 2.17 -5.98 -4.60
C ALA A 164 3.21 -4.87 -4.84
N GLY A 165 2.91 -3.89 -5.71
CA GLY A 165 3.79 -2.74 -5.94
C GLY A 165 3.98 -1.87 -4.72
N GLU A 166 2.89 -1.52 -4.02
CA GLU A 166 2.94 -0.75 -2.78
C GLU A 166 3.60 -1.53 -1.64
N LEU A 167 3.31 -2.83 -1.56
CA LEU A 167 3.92 -3.71 -0.58
C LEU A 167 5.43 -3.83 -0.78
N ALA A 168 5.90 -4.01 -2.02
CA ALA A 168 7.32 -4.07 -2.33
C ALA A 168 8.06 -2.80 -1.93
N ALA A 169 7.48 -1.64 -2.20
CA ALA A 169 8.03 -0.36 -1.79
C ALA A 169 8.14 -0.25 -0.25
N PHE A 170 7.10 -0.62 0.48
CA PHE A 170 7.13 -0.66 1.94
C PHE A 170 8.21 -1.63 2.45
N LEU A 171 8.25 -2.86 1.91
CA LEU A 171 9.20 -3.89 2.37
C LEU A 171 10.66 -3.48 2.12
N SER A 172 10.96 -2.80 1.00
CA SER A 172 12.31 -2.31 0.72
C SER A 172 12.84 -1.27 1.72
N ASP A 173 11.96 -0.63 2.48
CA ASP A 173 12.31 0.33 3.54
C ASP A 173 12.37 -0.29 4.94
N THR A 174 12.12 -1.60 5.06
CA THR A 174 12.14 -2.28 6.36
C THR A 174 13.55 -2.60 6.84
N PRO A 175 13.75 -2.66 8.16
CA PRO A 175 15.05 -3.02 8.73
C PRO A 175 15.57 -4.38 8.26
N GLU A 176 14.68 -5.35 8.08
CA GLU A 176 15.01 -6.71 7.63
C GLU A 176 15.58 -6.71 6.22
N ALA A 177 14.93 -6.00 5.28
CA ALA A 177 15.38 -5.90 3.90
C ALA A 177 16.71 -5.13 3.79
N ILE A 178 16.86 -4.05 4.56
CA ILE A 178 18.10 -3.26 4.62
C ILE A 178 19.24 -4.09 5.19
N ALA A 179 19.02 -4.85 6.27
CA ALA A 179 20.02 -5.72 6.85
C ALA A 179 20.42 -6.85 5.91
N ALA A 180 19.46 -7.44 5.17
CA ALA A 180 19.72 -8.47 4.17
C ALA A 180 20.58 -7.91 3.01
N ALA A 181 20.31 -6.70 2.55
CA ALA A 181 21.12 -6.05 1.52
C ALA A 181 22.55 -5.78 1.99
N ALA A 182 22.74 -5.29 3.22
CA ALA A 182 24.04 -5.04 3.82
C ALA A 182 24.83 -6.35 4.04
N GLY A 183 24.17 -7.43 4.45
CA GLY A 183 24.76 -8.76 4.67
C GLY A 183 25.17 -9.45 3.36
N GLY A 184 24.44 -9.22 2.25
CA GLY A 184 24.73 -9.77 0.94
C GLY A 184 26.04 -9.23 0.36
N ASP A 185 26.36 -7.98 0.58
CA ASP A 185 27.59 -7.35 0.11
C ASP A 185 28.84 -7.86 0.88
N SER A 186 28.68 -8.22 2.15
CA SER A 186 29.75 -8.81 2.97
C SER A 186 30.08 -10.25 2.57
N GLY A 187 29.16 -11.00 1.99
CA GLY A 187 29.36 -12.39 1.58
C GLY A 187 30.25 -12.54 0.33
N VAL A 188 30.27 -11.55 -0.54
CA VAL A 188 31.12 -11.58 -1.75
C VAL A 188 32.59 -11.35 -1.42
N THR A 189 32.90 -10.56 -0.41
CA THR A 189 34.27 -10.25 -0.01
C THR A 189 34.95 -11.42 0.70
N ILE A 190 34.21 -12.23 1.46
CA ILE A 190 34.77 -13.40 2.18
C ILE A 190 35.03 -14.56 1.23
N ALA A 191 34.21 -14.76 0.18
CA ALA A 191 34.42 -15.82 -0.80
C ALA A 191 35.61 -15.58 -1.73
N ALA A 192 36.01 -14.30 -1.92
CA ALA A 192 37.20 -13.95 -2.71
C ALA A 192 38.51 -14.15 -1.94
N ALA A 193 38.50 -14.08 -0.60
CA ALA A 193 39.69 -14.26 0.23
C ALA A 193 40.05 -15.74 0.52
N ALA A 194 39.13 -16.67 0.30
CA ALA A 194 39.36 -18.10 0.59
C ALA A 194 39.96 -18.91 -0.60
N ARG A 195 40.30 -18.25 -1.68
CA ARG A 195 40.99 -18.91 -2.85
C ARG A 195 42.46 -18.56 -2.88
N THR A 196 43.17 -19.01 -1.85
CA THR A 196 44.65 -18.98 -1.88
C THR A 196 45.16 -20.39 -1.56
N GLU A 197 45.85 -20.92 -2.54
CA GLU A 197 46.76 -22.03 -2.64
C GLU A 197 46.29 -23.48 -2.54
N PRO A 198 46.46 -24.28 -3.61
CA PRO A 198 46.53 -25.71 -3.48
C PRO A 198 47.94 -26.11 -2.99
N ALA A 199 47.97 -26.67 -1.77
CA ALA A 199 49.17 -27.30 -1.24
C ALA A 199 49.64 -28.41 -2.23
N GLN A 200 50.85 -28.27 -2.76
CA GLN A 200 51.54 -29.29 -3.50
C GLN A 200 51.82 -30.47 -2.57
N SER A 201 51.06 -31.55 -2.73
CA SER A 201 51.36 -32.84 -2.08
C SER A 201 52.57 -33.45 -2.81
N ALA A 202 53.66 -33.52 -2.09
CA ALA A 202 54.86 -34.27 -2.51
C ALA A 202 54.51 -35.76 -2.63
N VAL A 203 54.62 -36.29 -3.84
CA VAL A 203 54.53 -37.72 -4.13
C VAL A 203 55.82 -38.40 -3.68
N LYS A 204 55.71 -39.24 -2.66
CA LYS A 204 56.82 -40.12 -2.21
C LYS A 204 56.86 -41.36 -3.10
N PRO A 205 58.02 -41.72 -3.72
CA PRO A 205 58.09 -42.89 -4.55
C PRO A 205 58.09 -44.16 -3.72
N LEU A 206 57.26 -45.13 -4.12
CA LEU A 206 57.22 -46.51 -3.58
C LEU A 206 58.42 -47.26 -4.12
N GLY A 207 59.32 -47.69 -3.20
CA GLY A 207 60.39 -48.60 -3.50
C GLY A 207 59.87 -50.03 -3.64
N PHE A 208 60.22 -50.66 -4.76
CA PHE A 208 60.05 -52.07 -4.99
C PHE A 208 61.06 -52.86 -4.14
N ALA A 209 60.60 -53.79 -3.33
CA ALA A 209 61.43 -54.80 -2.72
C ALA A 209 61.33 -56.08 -3.53
N GLU A 210 62.47 -56.55 -4.09
CA GLU A 210 62.61 -57.85 -4.71
C GLU A 210 62.58 -58.95 -3.68
N ALA A 211 61.79 -59.97 -3.94
CA ALA A 211 61.77 -61.19 -3.18
C ALA A 211 62.70 -62.24 -3.84
N LYS A 212 63.43 -62.90 -2.98
CA LYS A 212 64.22 -64.12 -3.26
C LYS A 212 63.46 -65.31 -2.69
#